data_219059123b8e2dd1ae0361367b4946f2
#
_entry.id   219059123b8e2dd1ae0361367b4946f2
#
_cell.length_a   1.000
_cell.length_b   1.000
_cell.length_c   1.000
_cell.angle_alpha   90.00
_cell.angle_beta   90.00
_cell.angle_gamma   90.00
#
_symmetry.space_group_name_H-M   'P 1'
#
loop_
_entity.id
_entity.type
_entity.pdbx_description
1 polymer ?
#
loop_
_entity_poly.entity_id
_entity_poly.type
_entity_poly.pdbx_seq_one_letter_code
_entity_poly.pdbx_strand_id
1 'polypeptide(L)'
;MKLLRRLALVLSVFAPLLVSATPPPALPDDPACTAEDRTFMARAYELARKPVRDGTGAPFGAVLVLDGKIIAEYSNCEVATHDPTKHAETGLISAFGAKIDRATFARATLYTSSEPCTMCCGAIRFAGIRQVVYGTTEAQFERIIGDAPPAHPLDSREVFTRTAPGTVVRGPLMEAEGLAIHETYWPTVLHRH
;
A
#
# COMPACT_ATOMS: atom_id res chain seq x y z
N MET A 1 39.82 -49.17 44.12
CA MET A 1 38.60 -48.40 44.44
C MET A 1 38.57 -47.19 43.48
N LYS A 2 37.82 -47.28 42.39
CA LYS A 2 37.65 -46.19 41.41
C LYS A 2 36.26 -45.59 41.55
N LEU A 3 36.20 -44.34 42.00
CA LEU A 3 34.95 -43.58 42.23
C LEU A 3 34.51 -42.99 40.89
N LEU A 4 33.45 -43.54 40.27
CA LEU A 4 32.79 -42.97 39.10
C LEU A 4 31.87 -41.81 39.53
N ARG A 5 32.27 -40.58 39.24
CA ARG A 5 31.42 -39.41 39.33
C ARG A 5 30.48 -39.37 38.09
N ARG A 6 29.20 -39.60 38.31
CA ARG A 6 28.17 -39.37 37.29
C ARG A 6 27.91 -37.87 37.19
N LEU A 7 28.28 -37.30 36.06
CA LEU A 7 27.95 -35.93 35.68
C LEU A 7 26.53 -35.93 35.08
N ALA A 8 25.57 -35.38 35.79
CA ALA A 8 24.20 -35.20 35.29
C ALA A 8 24.18 -33.94 34.40
N LEU A 9 24.03 -34.16 33.11
CA LEU A 9 23.86 -33.08 32.13
C LEU A 9 22.39 -32.61 32.20
N VAL A 10 22.16 -31.44 32.79
CA VAL A 10 20.84 -30.79 32.77
C VAL A 10 20.71 -30.08 31.41
N LEU A 11 19.97 -30.70 30.47
CA LEU A 11 19.56 -30.04 29.27
C LEU A 11 18.43 -29.08 29.62
N SER A 12 18.71 -27.78 29.73
CA SER A 12 17.72 -26.73 29.75
C SER A 12 17.13 -26.58 28.35
N VAL A 13 15.94 -27.10 28.13
CA VAL A 13 15.17 -26.88 26.92
C VAL A 13 14.62 -25.45 26.99
N PHE A 14 15.33 -24.52 26.35
CA PHE A 14 14.78 -23.19 26.06
C PHE A 14 13.71 -23.36 24.97
N ALA A 15 12.45 -23.43 25.35
CA ALA A 15 11.35 -23.27 24.41
C ALA A 15 11.31 -21.78 23.98
N PRO A 16 11.40 -21.46 22.68
CA PRO A 16 11.19 -20.08 22.25
C PRO A 16 9.76 -19.68 22.56
N LEU A 17 9.59 -18.67 23.40
CA LEU A 17 8.32 -17.99 23.56
C LEU A 17 8.01 -17.35 22.19
N LEU A 18 7.10 -17.96 21.43
CA LEU A 18 6.46 -17.33 20.29
C LEU A 18 5.61 -16.17 20.85
N VAL A 19 6.21 -15.00 20.93
CA VAL A 19 5.47 -13.76 21.12
C VAL A 19 4.70 -13.53 19.84
N SER A 20 3.43 -13.93 19.84
CA SER A 20 2.47 -13.50 18.81
C SER A 20 2.29 -11.99 18.99
N ALA A 21 3.07 -11.21 18.26
CA ALA A 21 2.89 -9.77 18.20
C ALA A 21 1.56 -9.52 17.48
N THR A 22 0.53 -9.12 18.23
CA THR A 22 -0.67 -8.57 17.62
C THR A 22 -0.26 -7.37 16.75
N PRO A 23 -0.74 -7.29 15.50
CA PRO A 23 -0.43 -6.14 14.67
C PRO A 23 -0.87 -4.86 15.39
N PRO A 24 -0.12 -3.76 15.25
CA PRO A 24 -0.50 -2.51 15.87
C PRO A 24 -1.85 -2.06 15.30
N PRO A 25 -2.66 -1.37 16.10
CA PRO A 25 -3.95 -0.87 15.65
C PRO A 25 -3.78 0.08 14.46
N ALA A 26 -4.77 0.09 13.57
CA ALA A 26 -4.85 1.06 12.48
C ALA A 26 -4.79 2.50 13.03
N LEU A 27 -4.17 3.39 12.28
CA LEU A 27 -4.12 4.81 12.62
C LEU A 27 -5.52 5.44 12.42
N PRO A 28 -5.82 6.52 13.17
CA PRO A 28 -7.03 7.28 12.93
C PRO A 28 -6.97 7.95 11.55
N ASP A 29 -8.14 8.19 10.96
CA ASP A 29 -8.24 8.94 9.71
C ASP A 29 -7.61 10.33 9.81
N ASP A 30 -6.96 10.74 8.73
CA ASP A 30 -6.46 12.11 8.58
C ASP A 30 -7.65 13.09 8.70
N PRO A 31 -7.63 14.04 9.65
CA PRO A 31 -8.73 14.98 9.87
C PRO A 31 -8.98 15.92 8.69
N ALA A 32 -8.05 16.02 7.73
CA ALA A 32 -8.26 16.76 6.49
C ALA A 32 -9.08 15.99 5.44
N CYS A 33 -9.39 14.71 5.68
CA CYS A 33 -10.25 13.90 4.83
C CYS A 33 -11.73 14.14 5.14
N THR A 34 -12.55 14.15 4.10
CA THR A 34 -14.00 14.41 4.15
C THR A 34 -14.83 13.13 4.08
N ALA A 35 -16.13 13.23 4.30
CA ALA A 35 -17.05 12.11 4.08
C ALA A 35 -17.12 11.68 2.60
N GLU A 36 -16.94 12.61 1.67
CA GLU A 36 -16.87 12.32 0.24
C GLU A 36 -15.59 11.55 -0.11
N ASP A 37 -14.46 11.92 0.48
CA ASP A 37 -13.19 11.18 0.30
C ASP A 37 -13.34 9.70 0.69
N ARG A 38 -14.13 9.38 1.72
CA ARG A 38 -14.40 7.98 2.12
C ARG A 38 -15.13 7.19 1.04
N THR A 39 -16.04 7.81 0.29
CA THR A 39 -16.75 7.14 -0.81
C THR A 39 -15.77 6.71 -1.91
N PHE A 40 -14.85 7.58 -2.29
CA PHE A 40 -13.84 7.28 -3.31
C PHE A 40 -12.75 6.34 -2.81
N MET A 41 -12.38 6.43 -1.53
CA MET A 41 -11.46 5.48 -0.92
C MET A 41 -12.07 4.07 -0.84
N ALA A 42 -13.35 3.94 -0.48
CA ALA A 42 -14.05 2.66 -0.51
C ALA A 42 -13.98 2.03 -1.92
N ARG A 43 -14.14 2.86 -2.98
CA ARG A 43 -13.97 2.39 -4.35
C ARG A 43 -12.54 1.94 -4.67
N ALA A 44 -11.52 2.66 -4.18
CA ALA A 44 -10.12 2.24 -4.34
C ALA A 44 -9.86 0.88 -3.66
N TYR A 45 -10.47 0.63 -2.49
CA TYR A 45 -10.37 -0.67 -1.81
C TYR A 45 -11.13 -1.79 -2.55
N GLU A 46 -12.28 -1.51 -3.17
CA GLU A 46 -12.93 -2.50 -4.04
C GLU A 46 -12.02 -2.91 -5.21
N LEU A 47 -11.35 -1.92 -5.82
CA LEU A 47 -10.37 -2.16 -6.89
C LEU A 47 -9.14 -2.91 -6.39
N ALA A 48 -8.71 -2.69 -5.14
CA ALA A 48 -7.62 -3.45 -4.53
C ALA A 48 -7.95 -4.93 -4.34
N ARG A 49 -9.20 -5.28 -4.04
CA ARG A 49 -9.63 -6.68 -3.90
C ARG A 49 -9.71 -7.43 -5.24
N LYS A 50 -9.91 -6.69 -6.33
CA LYS A 50 -10.10 -7.28 -7.66
C LYS A 50 -8.90 -8.11 -8.14
N PRO A 51 -7.65 -7.62 -8.18
CA PRO A 51 -6.50 -8.37 -8.67
C PRO A 51 -6.22 -9.64 -7.86
N VAL A 52 -6.47 -9.63 -6.55
CA VAL A 52 -6.34 -10.81 -5.70
C VAL A 52 -7.34 -11.90 -6.09
N ARG A 53 -8.60 -11.53 -6.27
CA ARG A 53 -9.65 -12.47 -6.69
C ARG A 53 -9.39 -13.04 -8.08
N ASP A 54 -8.92 -12.20 -8.99
CA ASP A 54 -8.74 -12.54 -10.40
C ASP A 54 -7.33 -13.11 -10.69
N GLY A 55 -6.43 -13.14 -9.72
CA GLY A 55 -5.04 -13.62 -9.88
C GLY A 55 -4.18 -12.73 -10.79
N THR A 56 -4.51 -11.45 -10.92
CA THR A 56 -3.87 -10.53 -11.87
C THR A 56 -2.78 -9.66 -11.27
N GLY A 57 -2.71 -9.53 -9.94
CA GLY A 57 -1.73 -8.70 -9.25
C GLY A 57 -1.94 -8.64 -7.74
N ALA A 58 -1.18 -7.79 -7.09
CA ALA A 58 -1.25 -7.52 -5.66
C ALA A 58 -2.43 -6.59 -5.29
N PRO A 59 -2.82 -6.51 -4.00
CA PRO A 59 -4.04 -5.84 -3.55
C PRO A 59 -3.92 -4.31 -3.53
N PHE A 60 -3.78 -3.70 -4.69
CA PHE A 60 -3.72 -2.25 -4.84
C PHE A 60 -4.72 -1.76 -5.88
N GLY A 61 -5.39 -0.64 -5.59
CA GLY A 61 -6.38 0.00 -6.43
C GLY A 61 -6.27 1.51 -6.40
N ALA A 62 -6.57 2.17 -7.52
CA ALA A 62 -6.53 3.62 -7.65
C ALA A 62 -7.74 4.16 -8.43
N VAL A 63 -8.21 5.34 -8.01
CA VAL A 63 -9.35 6.06 -8.58
C VAL A 63 -8.96 7.51 -8.80
N LEU A 64 -9.21 8.05 -9.99
CA LEU A 64 -9.03 9.46 -10.29
C LEU A 64 -10.40 10.15 -10.35
N VAL A 65 -10.56 11.20 -9.57
CA VAL A 65 -11.84 11.91 -9.39
C VAL A 65 -11.70 13.37 -9.82
N LEU A 66 -12.62 13.84 -10.62
CA LEU A 66 -12.74 15.25 -11.00
C LEU A 66 -14.18 15.73 -10.77
N ASP A 67 -14.33 16.85 -10.06
CA ASP A 67 -15.64 17.48 -9.81
C ASP A 67 -16.70 16.46 -9.26
N GLY A 68 -16.30 15.63 -8.28
CA GLY A 68 -17.13 14.61 -7.65
C GLY A 68 -17.45 13.38 -8.52
N LYS A 69 -16.79 13.22 -9.67
CA LYS A 69 -17.01 12.09 -10.58
C LYS A 69 -15.73 11.30 -10.82
N ILE A 70 -15.84 9.98 -10.78
CA ILE A 70 -14.75 9.09 -11.16
C ILE A 70 -14.54 9.20 -12.69
N ILE A 71 -13.34 9.58 -13.10
CA ILE A 71 -12.95 9.71 -14.51
C ILE A 71 -11.98 8.65 -14.99
N ALA A 72 -11.30 7.95 -14.06
CA ALA A 72 -10.44 6.81 -14.36
C ALA A 72 -10.31 5.92 -13.12
N GLU A 73 -10.14 4.62 -13.34
CA GLU A 73 -9.94 3.60 -12.31
C GLU A 73 -8.92 2.58 -12.80
N TYR A 74 -8.14 2.04 -11.87
CA TYR A 74 -7.20 0.98 -12.21
C TYR A 74 -6.91 0.10 -10.99
N SER A 75 -6.67 -1.18 -11.26
CA SER A 75 -6.19 -2.16 -10.28
C SER A 75 -4.77 -2.57 -10.65
N ASN A 76 -3.96 -2.93 -9.67
CA ASN A 76 -2.66 -3.53 -9.92
C ASN A 76 -2.79 -4.73 -10.87
N CYS A 77 -1.89 -4.83 -11.85
CA CYS A 77 -1.87 -5.93 -12.81
C CYS A 77 -0.45 -6.41 -13.17
N GLU A 78 0.50 -6.22 -12.26
CA GLU A 78 1.90 -6.59 -12.46
C GLU A 78 2.08 -8.08 -12.79
N VAL A 79 1.30 -8.96 -12.16
CA VAL A 79 1.37 -10.41 -12.42
C VAL A 79 0.86 -10.74 -13.83
N ALA A 80 -0.31 -10.23 -14.19
CA ALA A 80 -0.93 -10.52 -15.49
C ALA A 80 -0.15 -9.94 -16.68
N THR A 81 0.58 -8.83 -16.45
CA THR A 81 1.35 -8.14 -17.49
C THR A 81 2.82 -8.50 -17.51
N HIS A 82 3.32 -9.23 -16.50
CA HIS A 82 4.75 -9.45 -16.23
C HIS A 82 5.56 -8.15 -16.21
N ASP A 83 4.95 -7.07 -15.70
CA ASP A 83 5.53 -5.74 -15.65
C ASP A 83 5.44 -5.19 -14.20
N PRO A 84 6.57 -5.14 -13.44
CA PRO A 84 6.60 -4.67 -12.06
C PRO A 84 6.27 -3.18 -11.91
N THR A 85 6.14 -2.45 -13.01
CA THR A 85 5.74 -1.04 -12.98
C THR A 85 4.22 -0.85 -13.03
N LYS A 86 3.43 -1.90 -13.23
CA LYS A 86 1.96 -1.85 -13.34
C LYS A 86 1.27 -1.85 -11.97
N HIS A 87 1.71 -0.96 -11.09
CA HIS A 87 0.98 -0.60 -9.88
C HIS A 87 -0.34 0.10 -10.23
N ALA A 88 -1.23 0.26 -9.28
CA ALA A 88 -2.54 0.86 -9.54
C ALA A 88 -2.43 2.31 -10.06
N GLU A 89 -1.56 3.12 -9.47
CA GLU A 89 -1.37 4.54 -9.82
C GLU A 89 -0.66 4.70 -11.17
N THR A 90 0.48 4.02 -11.37
CA THR A 90 1.22 4.05 -12.63
C THR A 90 0.42 3.45 -13.77
N GLY A 91 -0.31 2.37 -13.51
CA GLY A 91 -1.22 1.73 -14.45
C GLY A 91 -2.35 2.67 -14.89
N LEU A 92 -2.98 3.37 -13.92
CA LEU A 92 -3.99 4.38 -14.19
C LEU A 92 -3.43 5.49 -15.11
N ILE A 93 -2.28 6.07 -14.73
CA ILE A 93 -1.64 7.15 -15.51
C ILE A 93 -1.27 6.66 -16.91
N SER A 94 -0.69 5.46 -17.04
CA SER A 94 -0.31 4.86 -18.32
C SER A 94 -1.52 4.60 -19.23
N ALA A 95 -2.62 4.05 -18.67
CA ALA A 95 -3.81 3.69 -19.46
C ALA A 95 -4.63 4.88 -19.92
N PHE A 96 -4.63 5.97 -19.15
CA PHE A 96 -5.49 7.12 -19.39
C PHE A 96 -4.74 8.39 -19.78
N GLY A 97 -3.40 8.43 -19.68
CA GLY A 97 -2.59 9.62 -19.96
C GLY A 97 -2.70 10.16 -21.39
N ALA A 98 -3.06 9.32 -22.36
CA ALA A 98 -3.35 9.77 -23.73
C ALA A 98 -4.76 10.36 -23.89
N LYS A 99 -5.66 10.15 -22.92
CA LYS A 99 -7.07 10.57 -22.96
C LYS A 99 -7.37 11.72 -22.00
N ILE A 100 -6.58 11.87 -20.96
CA ILE A 100 -6.73 12.88 -19.91
C ILE A 100 -5.56 13.85 -20.04
N ASP A 101 -5.86 15.11 -20.30
CA ASP A 101 -4.82 16.13 -20.42
C ASP A 101 -4.24 16.53 -19.05
N ARG A 102 -3.09 17.20 -19.09
CA ARG A 102 -2.37 17.62 -17.89
C ARG A 102 -3.16 18.60 -17.01
N ALA A 103 -3.98 19.45 -17.62
CA ALA A 103 -4.80 20.41 -16.87
C ALA A 103 -5.91 19.70 -16.09
N THR A 104 -6.50 18.67 -16.67
CA THR A 104 -7.47 17.78 -16.03
C THR A 104 -6.82 17.00 -14.89
N PHE A 105 -5.65 16.39 -15.10
CA PHE A 105 -4.89 15.73 -14.03
C PHE A 105 -4.57 16.67 -12.86
N ALA A 106 -4.22 17.93 -13.15
CA ALA A 106 -3.86 18.91 -12.11
C ALA A 106 -5.03 19.32 -11.22
N ARG A 107 -6.28 19.19 -11.70
CA ARG A 107 -7.51 19.51 -10.97
C ARG A 107 -8.10 18.29 -10.28
N ALA A 108 -7.74 17.09 -10.75
CA ALA A 108 -8.28 15.84 -10.21
C ALA A 108 -7.62 15.45 -8.89
N THR A 109 -8.34 14.69 -8.08
CA THR A 109 -7.83 14.02 -6.88
C THR A 109 -7.62 12.54 -7.19
N LEU A 110 -6.42 12.05 -6.89
CA LEU A 110 -6.09 10.63 -6.95
C LEU A 110 -6.33 10.01 -5.58
N TYR A 111 -7.19 9.00 -5.53
CA TYR A 111 -7.37 8.12 -4.38
C TYR A 111 -6.65 6.81 -4.65
N THR A 112 -5.81 6.38 -3.72
CA THR A 112 -5.09 5.11 -3.81
C THR A 112 -5.23 4.32 -2.52
N SER A 113 -5.46 3.01 -2.62
CA SER A 113 -5.73 2.14 -1.47
C SER A 113 -4.56 2.06 -0.48
N SER A 114 -3.36 2.34 -0.95
CA SER A 114 -2.16 2.40 -0.12
C SER A 114 -1.32 3.63 -0.46
N GLU A 115 -0.46 4.03 0.45
CA GLU A 115 0.46 5.15 0.24
C GLU A 115 1.31 4.92 -1.01
N PRO A 116 1.42 5.91 -1.93
CA PRO A 116 2.16 5.74 -3.16
C PRO A 116 3.66 5.54 -2.90
N CYS A 117 4.23 4.46 -3.44
CA CYS A 117 5.67 4.24 -3.42
C CYS A 117 6.43 5.31 -4.24
N THR A 118 7.75 5.36 -4.13
CA THR A 118 8.59 6.37 -4.82
C THR A 118 8.40 6.37 -6.35
N MET A 119 8.21 5.19 -6.97
CA MET A 119 7.90 5.08 -8.41
C MET A 119 6.56 5.74 -8.75
N CYS A 120 5.52 5.45 -7.97
CA CYS A 120 4.19 6.03 -8.15
C CYS A 120 4.18 7.54 -7.90
N CYS A 121 4.89 8.03 -6.88
CA CYS A 121 5.09 9.46 -6.64
C CYS A 121 5.72 10.16 -7.84
N GLY A 122 6.72 9.54 -8.48
CA GLY A 122 7.32 10.03 -9.71
C GLY A 122 6.31 10.15 -10.84
N ALA A 123 5.53 9.11 -11.09
CA ALA A 123 4.49 9.10 -12.13
C ALA A 123 3.40 10.15 -11.88
N ILE A 124 2.91 10.26 -10.64
CA ILE A 124 1.92 11.27 -10.19
C ILE A 124 2.45 12.68 -10.47
N ARG A 125 3.71 12.96 -10.12
CA ARG A 125 4.38 14.23 -10.42
C ARG A 125 4.43 14.53 -11.93
N PHE A 126 4.84 13.54 -12.74
CA PHE A 126 4.94 13.73 -14.20
C PHE A 126 3.57 13.92 -14.86
N ALA A 127 2.53 13.23 -14.38
CA ALA A 127 1.15 13.46 -14.82
C ALA A 127 0.64 14.86 -14.45
N GLY A 128 1.19 15.46 -13.41
CA GLY A 128 0.80 16.78 -12.90
C GLY A 128 -0.32 16.75 -11.87
N ILE A 129 -0.65 15.59 -11.31
CA ILE A 129 -1.64 15.43 -10.24
C ILE A 129 -1.14 16.17 -8.99
N ARG A 130 -2.03 16.94 -8.36
CA ARG A 130 -1.72 17.81 -7.21
C ARG A 130 -2.45 17.45 -5.93
N GLN A 131 -3.42 16.56 -5.99
CA GLN A 131 -4.21 16.10 -4.86
C GLN A 131 -4.13 14.59 -4.77
N VAL A 132 -3.64 14.07 -3.67
CA VAL A 132 -3.51 12.63 -3.41
C VAL A 132 -4.15 12.31 -2.07
N VAL A 133 -4.99 11.28 -2.04
CA VAL A 133 -5.54 10.70 -0.80
C VAL A 133 -5.18 9.23 -0.78
N TYR A 134 -4.57 8.76 0.30
CA TYR A 134 -4.22 7.36 0.42
C TYR A 134 -4.90 6.68 1.62
N GLY A 135 -5.07 5.37 1.51
CA GLY A 135 -5.69 4.53 2.52
C GLY A 135 -4.71 4.02 3.57
N THR A 136 -4.01 2.94 3.26
CA THR A 136 -3.04 2.31 4.18
C THR A 136 -1.68 3.02 4.09
N THR A 137 -1.07 3.31 5.25
CA THR A 137 0.30 3.84 5.29
C THR A 137 1.32 2.79 4.86
N GLU A 138 2.41 3.23 4.22
CA GLU A 138 3.53 2.35 3.89
C GLU A 138 4.12 1.68 5.15
N ALA A 139 4.27 2.44 6.24
CA ALA A 139 4.79 1.91 7.50
C ALA A 139 3.95 0.77 8.10
N GLN A 140 2.62 0.81 7.95
CA GLN A 140 1.75 -0.28 8.39
C GLN A 140 1.79 -1.46 7.42
N PHE A 141 1.87 -1.19 6.12
CA PHE A 141 2.02 -2.20 5.09
C PHE A 141 3.32 -2.99 5.26
N GLU A 142 4.46 -2.32 5.46
CA GLU A 142 5.76 -2.94 5.71
C GLU A 142 5.75 -3.90 6.90
N ARG A 143 5.00 -3.61 7.95
CA ARG A 143 4.85 -4.54 9.10
C ARG A 143 4.15 -5.84 8.74
N ILE A 144 3.27 -5.82 7.76
CA ILE A 144 2.57 -7.03 7.29
C ILE A 144 3.50 -7.88 6.43
N ILE A 145 4.28 -7.26 5.57
CA ILE A 145 5.21 -7.98 4.68
C ILE A 145 6.53 -8.36 5.40
N GLY A 146 6.83 -7.76 6.56
CA GLY A 146 8.03 -8.04 7.35
C GLY A 146 9.32 -7.64 6.61
N ASP A 147 10.32 -8.51 6.68
CA ASP A 147 11.63 -8.28 6.07
C ASP A 147 11.65 -8.49 4.54
N ALA A 148 10.48 -8.63 3.90
CA ALA A 148 10.42 -8.77 2.45
C ALA A 148 10.88 -7.46 1.77
N PRO A 149 11.89 -7.48 0.88
CA PRO A 149 12.26 -6.29 0.13
C PRO A 149 11.19 -5.96 -0.94
N PRO A 150 11.02 -4.67 -1.29
CA PRO A 150 11.80 -3.52 -0.85
C PRO A 150 11.06 -2.67 0.18
N ALA A 151 11.72 -2.39 1.30
CA ALA A 151 11.29 -1.31 2.17
C ALA A 151 11.41 0.02 1.41
N HIS A 152 10.37 0.85 1.50
CA HIS A 152 10.39 2.20 0.93
C HIS A 152 10.84 3.18 2.02
N PRO A 153 12.11 3.63 2.03
CA PRO A 153 12.65 4.43 3.14
C PRO A 153 12.07 5.85 3.20
N LEU A 154 11.27 6.25 2.21
CA LEU A 154 10.72 7.60 2.09
C LEU A 154 9.20 7.52 1.99
N ASP A 155 8.49 8.19 2.90
CA ASP A 155 7.06 8.38 2.77
C ASP A 155 6.70 9.30 1.57
N SER A 156 5.49 9.21 1.09
CA SER A 156 5.03 9.95 -0.08
C SER A 156 5.08 11.47 0.13
N ARG A 157 4.82 11.96 1.34
CA ARG A 157 4.88 13.39 1.67
C ARG A 157 6.31 13.92 1.55
N GLU A 158 7.30 13.16 2.03
CA GLU A 158 8.70 13.54 1.89
C GLU A 158 9.12 13.59 0.41
N VAL A 159 8.75 12.57 -0.37
CA VAL A 159 9.02 12.54 -1.81
C VAL A 159 8.42 13.77 -2.50
N PHE A 160 7.13 14.07 -2.28
CA PHE A 160 6.48 15.22 -2.92
C PHE A 160 7.04 16.56 -2.44
N THR A 161 7.38 16.71 -1.17
CA THR A 161 8.00 17.93 -0.65
C THR A 161 9.27 18.27 -1.41
N ARG A 162 10.08 17.27 -1.76
CA ARG A 162 11.35 17.45 -2.47
C ARG A 162 11.21 17.55 -3.99
N THR A 163 10.22 16.87 -4.57
CA THR A 163 10.15 16.69 -6.05
C THR A 163 9.00 17.44 -6.71
N ALA A 164 7.92 17.72 -5.99
CA ALA A 164 6.72 18.38 -6.48
C ALA A 164 6.08 19.25 -5.37
N PRO A 165 6.79 20.29 -4.87
CA PRO A 165 6.26 21.13 -3.81
C PRO A 165 4.90 21.72 -4.22
N GLY A 166 3.96 21.74 -3.28
CA GLY A 166 2.57 22.14 -3.52
C GLY A 166 1.63 20.98 -3.91
N THR A 167 2.12 19.72 -3.98
CA THR A 167 1.24 18.55 -3.99
C THR A 167 0.69 18.34 -2.58
N VAL A 168 -0.62 18.29 -2.45
CA VAL A 168 -1.32 18.04 -1.19
C VAL A 168 -1.52 16.54 -1.05
N VAL A 169 -1.04 15.97 0.05
CA VAL A 169 -1.18 14.55 0.38
C VAL A 169 -1.97 14.42 1.68
N ARG A 170 -3.09 13.71 1.64
CA ARG A 170 -3.96 13.42 2.79
C ARG A 170 -4.02 11.90 3.01
N GLY A 171 -4.13 11.49 4.22
CA GLY A 171 -4.17 10.08 4.63
C GLY A 171 -3.40 9.86 5.94
N PRO A 172 -3.56 8.69 6.59
CA PRO A 172 -4.37 7.58 6.10
C PRO A 172 -5.87 7.84 6.13
N LEU A 173 -6.63 7.08 5.33
CA LEU A 173 -8.08 7.12 5.33
C LEU A 173 -8.66 5.71 5.28
N MET A 174 -9.49 5.34 6.26
CA MET A 174 -10.07 4.00 6.39
C MET A 174 -8.97 2.90 6.45
N GLU A 175 -7.86 3.17 7.14
CA GLU A 175 -6.67 2.30 7.16
C GLU A 175 -6.97 0.88 7.63
N ALA A 176 -7.87 0.71 8.60
CA ALA A 176 -8.27 -0.61 9.09
C ALA A 176 -8.82 -1.51 7.99
N GLU A 177 -9.55 -0.96 7.02
CA GLU A 177 -10.09 -1.70 5.87
C GLU A 177 -8.97 -2.15 4.93
N GLY A 178 -7.99 -1.28 4.67
CA GLY A 178 -6.83 -1.61 3.85
C GLY A 178 -5.95 -2.67 4.49
N LEU A 179 -5.67 -2.55 5.78
CA LEU A 179 -4.89 -3.54 6.54
C LEU A 179 -5.54 -4.93 6.47
N ALA A 180 -6.85 -5.03 6.63
CA ALA A 180 -7.56 -6.31 6.53
C ALA A 180 -7.41 -6.97 5.14
N ILE A 181 -7.31 -6.18 4.06
CA ILE A 181 -7.03 -6.70 2.72
C ILE A 181 -5.62 -7.25 2.63
N HIS A 182 -4.62 -6.50 3.11
CA HIS A 182 -3.22 -6.89 3.08
C HIS A 182 -2.94 -8.10 3.97
N GLU A 183 -3.47 -8.14 5.19
CA GLU A 183 -3.35 -9.27 6.13
C GLU A 183 -3.93 -10.56 5.58
N THR A 184 -4.96 -10.47 4.72
CA THR A 184 -5.54 -11.65 4.07
C THR A 184 -4.67 -12.16 2.92
N TYR A 185 -3.98 -11.29 2.20
CA TYR A 185 -3.25 -11.64 0.97
C TYR A 185 -1.80 -12.06 1.23
N TRP A 186 -1.01 -11.21 1.88
CA TRP A 186 0.45 -11.38 1.95
C TRP A 186 0.91 -12.68 2.62
N PRO A 187 0.28 -13.17 3.71
CA PRO A 187 0.66 -14.48 4.25
C PRO A 187 0.50 -15.63 3.26
N THR A 188 -0.41 -15.50 2.28
CA THR A 188 -0.63 -16.56 1.29
C THR A 188 0.45 -16.62 0.21
N VAL A 189 1.20 -15.54 -0.01
CA VAL A 189 2.24 -15.44 -1.05
C VAL A 189 3.65 -15.45 -0.48
N LEU A 190 3.89 -14.84 0.68
CA LEU A 190 5.21 -14.79 1.32
C LEU A 190 5.71 -16.13 1.85
N HIS A 191 4.81 -17.06 2.18
CA HIS A 191 5.16 -18.40 2.67
C HIS A 191 5.30 -19.46 1.57
N ARG A 192 5.27 -19.07 0.29
CA ARG A 192 5.41 -19.99 -0.85
C ARG A 192 6.85 -20.20 -1.31
N HIS A 193 7.83 -19.70 -0.54
CA HIS A 193 9.27 -19.85 -0.86
C HIS A 193 10.01 -20.62 0.21
#